data_c9bbfbf22cd2250a4a07a25409bd635e
#
_entry.id   c9bbfbf22cd2250a4a07a25409bd635e
#
_cell.length_a   1.000
_cell.length_b   1.000
_cell.length_c   1.000
_cell.angle_alpha   90.00
_cell.angle_beta   90.00
_cell.angle_gamma   90.00
#
_symmetry.space_group_name_H-M   'P 1'
#
loop_
_entity.id
_entity.type
_entity.pdbx_description
1 polymer ?
#
loop_
_entity_poly.entity_id
_entity_poly.type
_entity_poly.pdbx_seq_one_letter_code
_entity_poly.pdbx_strand_id
1 'polypeptide(L)'
;LPGINIGGQNINNIRYADDAALTGSTQDRLQALLDKLAAESIAMGLSINQKKTECMVISKSHVIPVCNIFLDNIQIKQVNRFVYLGSLITSDGKCDEEIKRRIGMGKDAFKKMDKILKSHSISMKTRLRVLHCYVIPVLAYGSETWTISSEMEKRLKAAEMWFLRRMLRIKWTSHTSNAEVLKRAGCQQNLILTIRRHQLEFFGHAMRKEGLEDLFVTGKVEGRRDRGRQRMTYLSSLAGWTGIPQLELIRAAKERTRWKIMVANVCSRHGT
;
A
#
# COMPACT_ATOMS: atom_id res chain seq x y z
N LEU A 1 -17.16 -21.59 -9.33
CA LEU A 1 -16.91 -21.42 -7.90
C LEU A 1 -17.32 -20.02 -7.47
N PRO A 2 -17.95 -19.86 -6.30
CA PRO A 2 -18.35 -18.55 -5.82
C PRO A 2 -17.11 -17.70 -5.44
N GLY A 3 -17.15 -16.41 -5.73
CA GLY A 3 -16.10 -15.43 -5.44
C GLY A 3 -16.69 -14.04 -5.28
N ILE A 4 -15.88 -13.02 -5.49
CA ILE A 4 -16.30 -11.63 -5.58
C ILE A 4 -16.37 -11.25 -7.06
N ASN A 5 -17.50 -10.71 -7.51
CA ASN A 5 -17.63 -10.25 -8.88
C ASN A 5 -17.12 -8.79 -9.00
N ILE A 6 -16.15 -8.58 -9.87
CA ILE A 6 -15.60 -7.27 -10.18
C ILE A 6 -15.65 -7.08 -11.69
N GLY A 7 -16.44 -6.12 -12.17
CA GLY A 7 -16.57 -5.82 -13.60
C GLY A 7 -17.02 -7.01 -14.46
N GLY A 8 -17.82 -7.92 -13.89
CA GLY A 8 -18.32 -9.13 -14.58
C GLY A 8 -17.39 -10.35 -14.45
N GLN A 9 -16.19 -10.21 -13.89
CA GLN A 9 -15.28 -11.33 -13.63
C GLN A 9 -15.39 -11.80 -12.18
N ASN A 10 -15.47 -13.13 -11.99
CA ASN A 10 -15.54 -13.73 -10.67
C ASN A 10 -14.13 -14.03 -10.14
N ILE A 11 -13.72 -13.35 -9.08
CA ILE A 11 -12.42 -13.52 -8.45
C ILE A 11 -12.63 -14.25 -7.12
N ASN A 12 -12.11 -15.47 -7.02
CA ASN A 12 -12.28 -16.33 -5.86
C ASN A 12 -10.97 -16.65 -5.14
N ASN A 13 -9.83 -16.48 -5.81
CA ASN A 13 -8.52 -16.68 -5.19
C ASN A 13 -7.44 -15.80 -5.83
N ILE A 14 -6.44 -15.43 -5.03
CA ILE A 14 -5.20 -14.79 -5.46
C ILE A 14 -4.07 -15.64 -4.89
N ARG A 15 -3.16 -16.11 -5.76
CA ARG A 15 -2.07 -17.01 -5.35
C ARG A 15 -0.71 -16.40 -5.67
N TYR A 16 0.21 -16.61 -4.76
CA TYR A 16 1.61 -16.28 -4.95
C TYR A 16 2.46 -17.36 -4.28
N ALA A 17 3.15 -18.18 -5.08
CA ALA A 17 3.86 -19.38 -4.63
C ALA A 17 2.93 -20.30 -3.80
N ASP A 18 3.28 -20.55 -2.56
CA ASP A 18 2.53 -21.34 -1.57
C ASP A 18 1.46 -20.52 -0.81
N ASP A 19 1.51 -19.20 -0.89
CA ASP A 19 0.52 -18.32 -0.27
C ASP A 19 -0.74 -18.19 -1.14
N ALA A 20 -1.90 -18.50 -0.59
CA ALA A 20 -3.20 -18.34 -1.25
C ALA A 20 -4.14 -17.48 -0.41
N ALA A 21 -4.76 -16.47 -1.03
CA ALA A 21 -5.85 -15.71 -0.46
C ALA A 21 -7.17 -16.08 -1.16
N LEU A 22 -8.10 -16.65 -0.42
CA LEU A 22 -9.45 -16.94 -0.91
C LEU A 22 -10.36 -15.75 -0.65
N THR A 23 -11.25 -15.44 -1.58
CA THR A 23 -12.18 -14.33 -1.46
C THR A 23 -13.61 -14.79 -1.69
N GLY A 24 -14.50 -14.44 -0.78
CA GLY A 24 -15.92 -14.76 -0.87
C GLY A 24 -16.78 -13.59 -0.41
N SER A 25 -17.94 -13.41 -1.00
CA SER A 25 -18.91 -12.36 -0.61
C SER A 25 -19.75 -12.72 0.61
N THR A 26 -19.82 -14.00 0.97
CA THR A 26 -20.51 -14.53 2.15
C THR A 26 -19.67 -15.61 2.83
N GLN A 27 -19.99 -15.91 4.10
CA GLN A 27 -19.35 -16.97 4.87
C GLN A 27 -19.47 -18.33 4.15
N ASP A 28 -20.66 -18.70 3.71
CA ASP A 28 -20.92 -20.01 3.07
C ASP A 28 -20.14 -20.17 1.77
N ARG A 29 -20.05 -19.10 0.99
CA ARG A 29 -19.25 -19.11 -0.24
C ARG A 29 -17.77 -19.27 0.04
N LEU A 30 -17.25 -18.61 1.08
CA LEU A 30 -15.86 -18.74 1.49
C LEU A 30 -15.56 -20.13 2.04
N GLN A 31 -16.48 -20.70 2.85
CA GLN A 31 -16.37 -22.06 3.36
C GLN A 31 -16.29 -23.08 2.20
N ALA A 32 -17.21 -22.99 1.24
CA ALA A 32 -17.23 -23.90 0.10
C ALA A 32 -15.95 -23.82 -0.76
N LEU A 33 -15.35 -22.62 -0.86
CA LEU A 33 -14.04 -22.44 -1.53
C LEU A 33 -12.92 -23.14 -0.78
N LEU A 34 -12.91 -22.98 0.55
CA LEU A 34 -11.89 -23.59 1.40
C LEU A 34 -11.99 -25.11 1.40
N ASP A 35 -13.19 -25.65 1.52
CA ASP A 35 -13.44 -27.11 1.50
C ASP A 35 -12.94 -27.71 0.19
N LYS A 36 -13.25 -27.07 -0.95
CA LYS A 36 -12.74 -27.52 -2.25
C LYS A 36 -11.22 -27.42 -2.35
N LEU A 37 -10.63 -26.33 -1.88
CA LEU A 37 -9.16 -26.17 -1.86
C LEU A 37 -8.53 -27.26 -1.00
N ALA A 38 -9.10 -27.57 0.17
CA ALA A 38 -8.60 -28.61 1.05
C ALA A 38 -8.64 -29.99 0.38
N ALA A 39 -9.78 -30.35 -0.23
CA ALA A 39 -9.94 -31.62 -0.94
C ALA A 39 -8.93 -31.78 -2.10
N GLU A 40 -8.78 -30.75 -2.94
CA GLU A 40 -7.83 -30.75 -4.05
C GLU A 40 -6.37 -30.81 -3.56
N SER A 41 -6.06 -30.12 -2.46
CA SER A 41 -4.71 -30.14 -1.87
C SER A 41 -4.36 -31.54 -1.36
N ILE A 42 -5.28 -32.20 -0.66
CA ILE A 42 -5.08 -33.58 -0.17
C ILE A 42 -4.90 -34.55 -1.36
N ALA A 43 -5.66 -34.41 -2.42
CA ALA A 43 -5.53 -35.22 -3.64
C ALA A 43 -4.14 -35.10 -4.29
N MET A 44 -3.48 -33.93 -4.11
CA MET A 44 -2.12 -33.66 -4.57
C MET A 44 -1.02 -33.97 -3.53
N GLY A 45 -1.37 -34.55 -2.39
CA GLY A 45 -0.42 -34.82 -1.30
C GLY A 45 0.03 -33.59 -0.51
N LEU A 46 -0.72 -32.48 -0.62
CA LEU A 46 -0.43 -31.23 0.10
C LEU A 46 -1.39 -31.08 1.29
N SER A 47 -0.94 -30.37 2.32
CA SER A 47 -1.77 -30.03 3.48
C SER A 47 -1.80 -28.53 3.73
N ILE A 48 -2.98 -28.00 4.07
CA ILE A 48 -3.14 -26.60 4.45
C ILE A 48 -2.66 -26.41 5.89
N ASN A 49 -1.81 -25.40 6.11
CA ASN A 49 -1.32 -25.11 7.45
C ASN A 49 -2.38 -24.35 8.27
N GLN A 50 -3.14 -25.06 9.10
CA GLN A 50 -4.22 -24.52 9.94
C GLN A 50 -3.74 -23.38 10.85
N LYS A 51 -2.52 -23.48 11.42
CA LYS A 51 -1.99 -22.47 12.36
C LYS A 51 -1.65 -21.13 11.68
N LYS A 52 -1.35 -21.16 10.38
CA LYS A 52 -1.06 -19.97 9.58
C LYS A 52 -2.27 -19.46 8.80
N THR A 53 -3.32 -20.26 8.69
CA THR A 53 -4.55 -19.88 7.99
C THR A 53 -5.41 -19.04 8.91
N GLU A 54 -5.76 -17.85 8.47
CA GLU A 54 -6.60 -16.90 9.22
C GLU A 54 -7.72 -16.39 8.32
N CYS A 55 -8.84 -16.01 8.91
CA CYS A 55 -9.99 -15.41 8.22
C CYS A 55 -10.09 -13.94 8.58
N MET A 56 -10.42 -13.08 7.61
CA MET A 56 -10.66 -11.67 7.85
C MET A 56 -11.89 -11.19 7.12
N VAL A 57 -12.77 -10.47 7.82
CA VAL A 57 -13.92 -9.80 7.23
C VAL A 57 -13.55 -8.34 6.96
N ILE A 58 -13.64 -7.93 5.69
CA ILE A 58 -13.45 -6.54 5.29
C ILE A 58 -14.83 -5.87 5.19
N SER A 59 -15.11 -4.92 6.07
CA SER A 59 -16.39 -4.25 6.15
C SER A 59 -16.23 -2.74 6.34
N LYS A 60 -17.26 -1.99 5.89
CA LYS A 60 -17.41 -0.55 6.20
C LYS A 60 -18.10 -0.32 7.54
N SER A 61 -18.70 -1.36 8.15
CA SER A 61 -19.37 -1.27 9.41
C SER A 61 -18.39 -0.99 10.55
N HIS A 62 -18.82 -0.24 11.57
CA HIS A 62 -18.07 -0.06 12.81
C HIS A 62 -17.95 -1.37 13.60
N VAL A 63 -18.96 -2.24 13.50
CA VAL A 63 -18.95 -3.57 14.08
C VAL A 63 -18.63 -4.56 12.97
N ILE A 64 -17.49 -5.23 13.10
CA ILE A 64 -17.07 -6.27 12.15
C ILE A 64 -17.92 -7.52 12.43
N PRO A 65 -18.62 -8.07 11.42
CA PRO A 65 -19.39 -9.30 11.59
C PRO A 65 -18.49 -10.48 11.99
N VAL A 66 -19.06 -11.37 12.82
CA VAL A 66 -18.40 -12.65 13.13
C VAL A 66 -18.54 -13.56 11.91
N CYS A 67 -17.43 -14.20 11.54
CA CYS A 67 -17.35 -15.15 10.43
C CYS A 67 -16.73 -16.45 10.94
N ASN A 68 -17.51 -17.51 10.97
CA ASN A 68 -17.11 -18.83 11.47
C ASN A 68 -16.73 -19.71 10.27
N ILE A 69 -15.45 -19.87 10.03
CA ILE A 69 -14.87 -20.72 8.98
C ILE A 69 -14.17 -21.89 9.65
N PHE A 70 -14.31 -23.07 9.09
CA PHE A 70 -13.74 -24.30 9.61
C PHE A 70 -12.83 -24.97 8.57
N LEU A 71 -11.74 -25.56 9.03
CA LEU A 71 -10.88 -26.45 8.26
C LEU A 71 -10.71 -27.73 9.08
N ASP A 72 -11.08 -28.89 8.53
CA ASP A 72 -11.05 -30.18 9.23
C ASP A 72 -11.72 -30.16 10.60
N ASN A 73 -12.91 -29.55 10.70
CA ASN A 73 -13.68 -29.30 11.90
C ASN A 73 -13.02 -28.39 12.96
N ILE A 74 -11.90 -27.77 12.64
CA ILE A 74 -11.23 -26.79 13.51
C ILE A 74 -11.58 -25.39 13.01
N GLN A 75 -12.10 -24.56 13.92
CA GLN A 75 -12.45 -23.18 13.61
C GLN A 75 -11.19 -22.36 13.31
N ILE A 76 -11.17 -21.71 12.14
CA ILE A 76 -10.12 -20.79 11.75
C ILE A 76 -10.27 -19.48 12.50
N LYS A 77 -9.15 -18.95 13.00
CA LYS A 77 -9.12 -17.70 13.75
C LYS A 77 -9.52 -16.53 12.88
N GLN A 78 -10.53 -15.76 13.29
CA GLN A 78 -10.85 -14.47 12.69
C GLN A 78 -9.91 -13.39 13.22
N VAL A 79 -9.34 -12.58 12.31
CA VAL A 79 -8.42 -11.50 12.62
C VAL A 79 -8.88 -10.18 12.00
N ASN A 80 -8.49 -9.06 12.60
CA ASN A 80 -8.75 -7.72 12.08
C ASN A 80 -7.56 -7.14 11.30
N ARG A 81 -6.42 -7.83 11.33
CA ARG A 81 -5.17 -7.43 10.70
C ARG A 81 -4.47 -8.67 10.17
N PHE A 82 -4.02 -8.60 8.93
CA PHE A 82 -3.30 -9.71 8.31
C PHE A 82 -2.15 -9.17 7.45
N VAL A 83 -0.96 -9.78 7.56
CA VAL A 83 0.17 -9.43 6.71
C VAL A 83 0.20 -10.38 5.52
N TYR A 84 -0.11 -9.87 4.33
CA TYR A 84 -0.07 -10.63 3.08
C TYR A 84 1.00 -10.06 2.16
N LEU A 85 1.91 -10.90 1.69
CA LEU A 85 3.05 -10.52 0.85
C LEU A 85 3.82 -9.29 1.38
N GLY A 86 4.00 -9.24 2.69
CA GLY A 86 4.71 -8.17 3.37
C GLY A 86 3.91 -6.88 3.59
N SER A 87 2.68 -6.74 3.10
CA SER A 87 1.80 -5.58 3.33
C SER A 87 0.72 -5.90 4.36
N LEU A 88 0.47 -4.98 5.29
CA LEU A 88 -0.59 -5.12 6.29
C LEU A 88 -1.93 -4.72 5.68
N ILE A 89 -2.88 -5.65 5.72
CA ILE A 89 -4.27 -5.44 5.35
C ILE A 89 -5.10 -5.38 6.64
N THR A 90 -6.07 -4.47 6.71
CA THR A 90 -6.94 -4.28 7.87
C THR A 90 -8.40 -4.48 7.50
N SER A 91 -9.21 -4.92 8.47
CA SER A 91 -10.64 -5.17 8.28
C SER A 91 -11.45 -3.94 7.87
N ASP A 92 -10.95 -2.73 8.09
CA ASP A 92 -11.56 -1.48 7.62
C ASP A 92 -11.15 -1.10 6.18
N GLY A 93 -10.23 -1.85 5.56
CA GLY A 93 -9.74 -1.63 4.20
C GLY A 93 -8.99 -0.30 4.00
N LYS A 94 -8.41 0.29 5.07
CA LYS A 94 -7.60 1.51 4.99
C LYS A 94 -6.11 1.20 4.98
N CYS A 95 -5.30 2.13 4.46
CA CYS A 95 -3.86 2.00 4.44
C CYS A 95 -3.17 2.66 5.65
N ASP A 96 -3.92 3.29 6.55
CA ASP A 96 -3.36 4.14 7.62
C ASP A 96 -2.47 3.35 8.58
N GLU A 97 -2.85 2.13 8.96
CA GLU A 97 -2.03 1.29 9.83
C GLU A 97 -0.78 0.76 9.14
N GLU A 98 -0.89 0.39 7.87
CA GLU A 98 0.27 -0.02 7.08
C GLU A 98 1.27 1.13 6.94
N ILE A 99 0.82 2.34 6.64
CA ILE A 99 1.69 3.52 6.56
C ILE A 99 2.40 3.77 7.88
N LYS A 100 1.70 3.69 9.01
CA LYS A 100 2.30 3.83 10.36
C LYS A 100 3.34 2.73 10.61
N ARG A 101 3.03 1.49 10.26
CA ARG A 101 3.93 0.33 10.39
C ARG A 101 5.20 0.54 9.54
N ARG A 102 5.06 0.97 8.29
CA ARG A 102 6.20 1.24 7.38
C ARG A 102 7.07 2.39 7.85
N ILE A 103 6.47 3.45 8.39
CA ILE A 103 7.24 4.51 9.04
C ILE A 103 8.08 3.95 10.21
N GLY A 104 7.52 3.07 11.02
CA GLY A 104 8.25 2.37 12.08
C GLY A 104 9.42 1.56 11.54
N MET A 105 9.17 0.71 10.55
CA MET A 105 10.21 -0.11 9.89
C MET A 105 11.32 0.74 9.26
N GLY A 106 10.95 1.87 8.61
CA GLY A 106 11.93 2.83 8.08
C GLY A 106 12.80 3.44 9.18
N LYS A 107 12.21 3.79 10.33
CA LYS A 107 12.98 4.27 11.48
C LYS A 107 13.93 3.21 12.04
N ASP A 108 13.53 1.95 12.04
CA ASP A 108 14.39 0.87 12.51
C ASP A 108 15.49 0.55 11.49
N ALA A 109 15.22 0.61 10.19
CA ALA A 109 16.25 0.55 9.15
C ALA A 109 17.26 1.70 9.30
N PHE A 110 16.79 2.92 9.58
CA PHE A 110 17.66 4.06 9.86
C PHE A 110 18.58 3.79 11.05
N LYS A 111 18.05 3.27 12.17
CA LYS A 111 18.84 2.93 13.36
C LYS A 111 19.94 1.91 13.05
N LYS A 112 19.66 0.90 12.24
CA LYS A 112 20.67 -0.08 11.79
C LYS A 112 21.82 0.58 11.02
N MET A 113 21.54 1.68 10.33
CA MET A 113 22.51 2.45 9.54
C MET A 113 23.06 3.70 10.30
N ASP A 114 22.82 3.82 11.60
CA ASP A 114 23.06 5.01 12.40
C ASP A 114 24.52 5.49 12.34
N LYS A 115 25.47 4.55 12.40
CA LYS A 115 26.91 4.84 12.31
C LYS A 115 27.30 5.57 11.01
N ILE A 116 26.67 5.20 9.88
CA ILE A 116 26.92 5.81 8.58
C ILE A 116 26.14 7.11 8.44
N LEU A 117 24.83 7.08 8.73
CA LEU A 117 23.93 8.20 8.50
C LEU A 117 24.20 9.41 9.39
N LYS A 118 24.81 9.21 10.56
CA LYS A 118 25.22 10.29 11.49
C LYS A 118 26.71 10.61 11.44
N SER A 119 27.50 9.94 10.61
CA SER A 119 28.94 10.19 10.54
C SER A 119 29.26 11.55 9.94
N HIS A 120 30.11 12.34 10.60
CA HIS A 120 30.60 13.62 10.09
C HIS A 120 31.72 13.44 9.05
N SER A 121 32.40 12.29 9.06
CA SER A 121 33.45 11.98 8.05
C SER A 121 32.88 11.64 6.67
N ILE A 122 31.57 11.38 6.59
CA ILE A 122 30.86 11.08 5.32
C ILE A 122 30.08 12.33 4.90
N SER A 123 30.24 12.71 3.62
CA SER A 123 29.54 13.87 3.07
C SER A 123 28.01 13.73 3.19
N MET A 124 27.30 14.84 3.36
CA MET A 124 25.84 14.84 3.43
C MET A 124 25.20 14.23 2.18
N LYS A 125 25.76 14.50 1.01
CA LYS A 125 25.33 13.93 -0.27
C LYS A 125 25.38 12.39 -0.25
N THR A 126 26.46 11.81 0.24
CA THR A 126 26.61 10.35 0.36
C THR A 126 25.64 9.78 1.37
N ARG A 127 25.46 10.43 2.54
CA ARG A 127 24.50 9.99 3.54
C ARG A 127 23.07 10.03 3.04
N LEU A 128 22.68 11.06 2.28
CA LEU A 128 21.37 11.12 1.62
C LEU A 128 21.21 9.98 0.62
N ARG A 129 22.23 9.65 -0.15
CA ARG A 129 22.19 8.49 -1.05
C ARG A 129 21.97 7.18 -0.29
N VAL A 130 22.65 6.98 0.83
CA VAL A 130 22.45 5.80 1.69
C VAL A 130 21.01 5.78 2.25
N LEU A 131 20.48 6.91 2.71
CA LEU A 131 19.09 7.03 3.16
C LEU A 131 18.12 6.58 2.06
N HIS A 132 18.29 7.09 0.84
CA HIS A 132 17.42 6.78 -0.30
C HIS A 132 17.56 5.34 -0.80
N CYS A 133 18.74 4.72 -0.69
CA CYS A 133 18.95 3.35 -1.15
C CYS A 133 18.52 2.28 -0.13
N TYR A 134 18.61 2.54 1.18
CA TYR A 134 18.46 1.52 2.21
C TYR A 134 17.32 1.76 3.19
N VAL A 135 16.90 3.00 3.40
CA VAL A 135 15.85 3.34 4.38
C VAL A 135 14.52 3.64 3.68
N ILE A 136 14.54 4.52 2.70
CA ILE A 136 13.32 4.92 1.98
C ILE A 136 12.63 3.74 1.29
N PRO A 137 13.31 2.77 0.64
CA PRO A 137 12.64 1.61 0.04
C PRO A 137 11.93 0.71 1.06
N VAL A 138 12.45 0.59 2.29
CA VAL A 138 11.78 -0.14 3.36
C VAL A 138 10.49 0.56 3.76
N LEU A 139 10.51 1.90 3.88
CA LEU A 139 9.35 2.70 4.21
C LEU A 139 8.33 2.69 3.06
N ALA A 140 8.77 2.85 1.83
CA ALA A 140 7.92 3.00 0.65
C ALA A 140 7.48 1.67 0.02
N TYR A 141 7.80 0.52 0.60
CA TYR A 141 7.38 -0.78 0.07
C TYR A 141 5.85 -0.90 0.03
N GLY A 142 5.29 -1.28 -1.11
CA GLY A 142 3.86 -1.41 -1.35
C GLY A 142 3.11 -0.07 -1.41
N SER A 143 3.83 1.05 -1.41
CA SER A 143 3.23 2.39 -1.44
C SER A 143 2.49 2.70 -2.75
N GLU A 144 2.73 1.91 -3.78
CA GLU A 144 2.07 2.01 -5.08
C GLU A 144 0.55 1.86 -4.97
N THR A 145 0.09 1.08 -3.99
CA THR A 145 -1.34 0.77 -3.79
C THR A 145 -2.00 1.65 -2.71
N TRP A 146 -1.26 2.51 -2.01
CA TRP A 146 -1.82 3.27 -0.89
C TRP A 146 -2.81 4.34 -1.33
N THR A 147 -3.92 4.41 -0.61
CA THR A 147 -4.79 5.58 -0.62
C THR A 147 -4.41 6.48 0.55
N ILE A 148 -3.64 7.55 0.27
CA ILE A 148 -3.03 8.37 1.29
C ILE A 148 -4.00 9.47 1.72
N SER A 149 -4.41 9.44 3.00
CA SER A 149 -5.17 10.52 3.62
C SER A 149 -4.29 11.74 3.93
N SER A 150 -4.89 12.91 4.10
CA SER A 150 -4.15 14.13 4.46
C SER A 150 -3.39 13.99 5.78
N GLU A 151 -3.92 13.21 6.72
CA GLU A 151 -3.22 12.90 7.98
C GLU A 151 -1.97 12.04 7.73
N MET A 152 -2.10 10.99 6.91
CA MET A 152 -0.97 10.12 6.60
C MET A 152 0.09 10.83 5.77
N GLU A 153 -0.31 11.74 4.89
CA GLU A 153 0.63 12.59 4.16
C GLU A 153 1.47 13.46 5.13
N LYS A 154 0.82 14.10 6.11
CA LYS A 154 1.53 14.85 7.17
C LYS A 154 2.50 13.97 7.96
N ARG A 155 2.10 12.73 8.28
CA ARG A 155 2.97 11.76 9.00
C ARG A 155 4.18 11.34 8.17
N LEU A 156 4.01 11.11 6.87
CA LEU A 156 5.11 10.77 5.95
C LEU A 156 6.09 11.94 5.82
N LYS A 157 5.59 13.18 5.64
CA LYS A 157 6.42 14.40 5.65
C LYS A 157 7.19 14.56 6.97
N ALA A 158 6.52 14.33 8.09
CA ALA A 158 7.17 14.39 9.40
C ALA A 158 8.24 13.29 9.58
N ALA A 159 8.02 12.09 9.04
CA ALA A 159 9.01 11.01 9.07
C ALA A 159 10.27 11.37 8.27
N GLU A 160 10.13 11.97 7.10
CA GLU A 160 11.26 12.45 6.30
C GLU A 160 12.07 13.51 7.06
N MET A 161 11.39 14.48 7.66
CA MET A 161 12.04 15.49 8.50
C MET A 161 12.73 14.87 9.72
N TRP A 162 12.16 13.80 10.29
CA TRP A 162 12.79 13.08 11.39
C TRP A 162 14.12 12.44 10.97
N PHE A 163 14.21 11.84 9.77
CA PHE A 163 15.47 11.30 9.24
C PHE A 163 16.52 12.39 9.06
N LEU A 164 16.15 13.50 8.40
CA LEU A 164 17.08 14.61 8.14
C LEU A 164 17.60 15.24 9.44
N ARG A 165 16.74 15.49 10.42
CA ARG A 165 17.14 16.02 11.72
C ARG A 165 18.12 15.09 12.46
N ARG A 166 17.88 13.77 12.38
CA ARG A 166 18.79 12.76 12.96
C ARG A 166 20.14 12.73 12.28
N MET A 167 20.17 12.80 10.95
CA MET A 167 21.41 12.86 10.17
C MET A 167 22.24 14.11 10.49
N LEU A 168 21.58 15.25 10.69
CA LEU A 168 22.20 16.53 11.05
C LEU A 168 22.46 16.67 12.55
N ARG A 169 22.07 15.69 13.37
CA ARG A 169 22.14 15.72 14.86
C ARG A 169 21.47 16.95 15.48
N ILE A 170 20.40 17.46 14.84
CA ILE A 170 19.62 18.58 15.35
C ILE A 170 18.79 18.12 16.55
N LYS A 171 19.02 18.72 17.71
CA LYS A 171 18.25 18.46 18.93
C LYS A 171 16.86 19.06 18.83
N TRP A 172 15.88 18.43 19.48
CA TRP A 172 14.50 18.91 19.54
C TRP A 172 14.40 20.32 20.13
N THR A 173 15.20 20.57 21.14
CA THR A 173 15.28 21.86 21.86
C THR A 173 15.85 23.00 21.04
N SER A 174 16.41 22.76 19.87
CA SER A 174 17.03 23.81 19.04
C SER A 174 16.03 24.67 18.27
N HIS A 175 14.72 24.33 18.30
CA HIS A 175 13.64 25.02 17.59
C HIS A 175 13.93 25.35 16.11
N THR A 176 14.83 24.58 15.48
CA THR A 176 15.23 24.78 14.08
C THR A 176 14.06 24.50 13.15
N SER A 177 13.72 25.42 12.25
CA SER A 177 12.61 25.26 11.30
C SER A 177 12.88 24.15 10.28
N ASN A 178 11.82 23.60 9.62
CA ASN A 178 12.00 22.62 8.55
C ASN A 178 12.75 23.20 7.37
N ALA A 179 12.52 24.45 7.01
CA ALA A 179 13.22 25.14 5.93
C ALA A 179 14.74 25.18 6.20
N GLU A 180 15.14 25.50 7.42
CA GLU A 180 16.55 25.52 7.80
C GLU A 180 17.17 24.12 7.81
N VAL A 181 16.42 23.08 8.22
CA VAL A 181 16.89 21.69 8.14
C VAL A 181 17.14 21.28 6.69
N LEU A 182 16.22 21.58 5.77
CA LEU A 182 16.36 21.27 4.34
C LEU A 182 17.54 22.03 3.72
N LYS A 183 17.71 23.30 4.06
CA LYS A 183 18.87 24.12 3.63
C LYS A 183 20.19 23.49 4.07
N ARG A 184 20.31 23.10 5.38
CA ARG A 184 21.52 22.42 5.90
C ARG A 184 21.75 21.06 5.30
N ALA A 185 20.68 20.33 4.97
CA ALA A 185 20.76 19.03 4.31
C ALA A 185 21.13 19.16 2.82
N GLY A 186 20.95 20.34 2.22
CA GLY A 186 21.13 20.56 0.77
C GLY A 186 20.16 19.76 -0.09
N CYS A 187 18.93 19.57 0.38
CA CYS A 187 17.91 18.79 -0.31
C CYS A 187 16.50 19.39 -0.11
N GLN A 188 15.59 18.92 -0.94
CA GLN A 188 14.16 19.19 -0.79
C GLN A 188 13.43 18.01 -0.17
N GLN A 189 12.19 18.21 0.25
CA GLN A 189 11.33 17.17 0.78
C GLN A 189 10.71 16.38 -0.38
N ASN A 190 11.17 15.13 -0.60
CA ASN A 190 10.88 14.35 -1.80
C ASN A 190 10.14 13.03 -1.54
N LEU A 191 9.96 12.62 -0.28
CA LEU A 191 9.37 11.31 0.04
C LEU A 191 7.96 11.14 -0.57
N ILE A 192 7.08 12.14 -0.36
CA ILE A 192 5.73 12.11 -0.92
C ILE A 192 5.76 12.09 -2.46
N LEU A 193 6.61 12.91 -3.06
CA LEU A 193 6.76 12.95 -4.51
C LEU A 193 7.24 11.61 -5.07
N THR A 194 8.18 10.96 -4.39
CA THR A 194 8.67 9.62 -4.74
C THR A 194 7.53 8.59 -4.68
N ILE A 195 6.76 8.56 -3.60
CA ILE A 195 5.60 7.66 -3.45
C ILE A 195 4.57 7.93 -4.57
N ARG A 196 4.23 9.19 -4.82
CA ARG A 196 3.26 9.56 -5.86
C ARG A 196 3.74 9.22 -7.27
N ARG A 197 5.04 9.34 -7.53
CA ARG A 197 5.63 8.85 -8.78
C ARG A 197 5.44 7.35 -8.94
N HIS A 198 5.80 6.56 -7.92
CA HIS A 198 5.60 5.10 -7.95
C HIS A 198 4.13 4.73 -8.17
N GLN A 199 3.19 5.45 -7.54
CA GLN A 199 1.75 5.25 -7.76
C GLN A 199 1.35 5.50 -9.22
N LEU A 200 1.82 6.58 -9.82
CA LEU A 200 1.55 6.87 -11.24
C LEU A 200 2.21 5.86 -12.17
N GLU A 201 3.46 5.46 -11.90
CA GLU A 201 4.16 4.44 -12.67
C GLU A 201 3.40 3.10 -12.61
N PHE A 202 3.01 2.66 -11.41
CA PHE A 202 2.19 1.46 -11.21
C PHE A 202 0.84 1.57 -11.92
N PHE A 203 0.12 2.68 -11.76
CA PHE A 203 -1.15 2.91 -12.44
C PHE A 203 -1.01 2.79 -13.95
N GLY A 204 0.01 3.41 -14.55
CA GLY A 204 0.27 3.28 -15.98
C GLY A 204 0.58 1.85 -16.40
N HIS A 205 1.28 1.07 -15.57
CA HIS A 205 1.51 -0.36 -15.83
C HIS A 205 0.22 -1.17 -15.76
N ALA A 206 -0.58 -0.97 -14.72
CA ALA A 206 -1.87 -1.64 -14.52
C ALA A 206 -2.82 -1.40 -15.71
N MET A 207 -2.94 -0.15 -16.14
CA MET A 207 -3.84 0.25 -17.24
C MET A 207 -3.43 -0.26 -18.63
N ARG A 208 -2.19 -0.71 -18.83
CA ARG A 208 -1.70 -1.29 -20.11
C ARG A 208 -1.64 -2.81 -20.09
N LYS A 209 -1.77 -3.42 -18.92
CA LYS A 209 -1.93 -4.87 -18.81
C LYS A 209 -3.42 -5.18 -18.81
N GLU A 210 -4.00 -5.60 -19.86
CA GLU A 210 -5.38 -6.08 -19.90
C GLU A 210 -5.54 -7.31 -18.97
N GLY A 211 -5.66 -7.06 -17.66
CA GLY A 211 -5.63 -8.08 -16.62
C GLY A 211 -6.36 -7.70 -15.35
N LEU A 212 -6.12 -8.45 -14.28
CA LEU A 212 -6.73 -8.23 -12.97
C LEU A 212 -6.46 -6.84 -12.42
N GLU A 213 -5.27 -6.29 -12.68
CA GLU A 213 -4.86 -4.97 -12.17
C GLU A 213 -5.73 -3.84 -12.74
N ASP A 214 -6.04 -3.85 -14.04
CA ASP A 214 -6.97 -2.90 -14.67
C ASP A 214 -8.38 -3.06 -14.09
N LEU A 215 -8.83 -4.30 -13.95
CA LEU A 215 -10.13 -4.63 -13.38
C LEU A 215 -10.28 -4.11 -11.95
N PHE A 216 -9.26 -4.24 -11.09
CA PHE A 216 -9.29 -3.73 -9.72
C PHE A 216 -9.33 -2.20 -9.66
N VAL A 217 -8.69 -1.51 -10.59
CA VAL A 217 -8.63 -0.05 -10.60
C VAL A 217 -9.91 0.57 -11.22
N THR A 218 -10.47 -0.03 -12.27
CA THR A 218 -11.59 0.52 -13.05
C THR A 218 -12.88 -0.24 -12.85
N GLY A 219 -12.82 -1.49 -12.39
CA GLY A 219 -13.96 -2.37 -12.24
C GLY A 219 -14.93 -1.91 -11.15
N LYS A 220 -16.19 -2.25 -11.37
CA LYS A 220 -17.25 -2.03 -10.37
C LYS A 220 -17.43 -3.32 -9.58
N VAL A 221 -17.28 -3.22 -8.26
CA VAL A 221 -17.66 -4.29 -7.33
C VAL A 221 -19.18 -4.29 -7.22
N GLU A 222 -19.80 -5.47 -7.27
CA GLU A 222 -21.23 -5.64 -7.04
C GLU A 222 -21.63 -5.16 -5.65
N GLY A 223 -22.80 -4.52 -5.55
CA GLY A 223 -23.36 -4.03 -4.31
C GLY A 223 -23.97 -2.63 -4.44
N ARG A 224 -24.70 -2.22 -3.41
CA ARG A 224 -25.28 -0.87 -3.32
C ARG A 224 -24.30 0.07 -2.62
N ARG A 225 -24.24 1.30 -3.10
CA ARG A 225 -23.51 2.38 -2.41
C ARG A 225 -24.39 2.93 -1.30
N ASP A 226 -23.83 3.00 -0.09
CA ASP A 226 -24.49 3.60 1.06
C ASP A 226 -24.63 5.11 0.87
N ARG A 227 -25.62 5.72 1.58
CA ARG A 227 -25.78 7.17 1.66
C ARG A 227 -24.59 7.77 2.44
N GLY A 228 -24.18 8.97 2.04
CA GLY A 228 -23.14 9.73 2.73
C GLY A 228 -21.88 9.95 1.88
N ARG A 229 -20.86 10.58 2.50
CA ARG A 229 -19.58 10.87 1.84
C ARG A 229 -18.86 9.58 1.49
N GLN A 230 -18.67 9.36 0.20
CA GLN A 230 -17.96 8.18 -0.29
C GLN A 230 -16.49 8.19 0.14
N ARG A 231 -15.95 7.01 0.45
CA ARG A 231 -14.51 6.85 0.70
C ARG A 231 -13.71 7.26 -0.52
N MET A 232 -12.55 7.86 -0.28
CA MET A 232 -11.60 8.18 -1.34
C MET A 232 -11.13 6.88 -2.00
N THR A 233 -11.33 6.76 -3.30
CA THR A 233 -10.81 5.64 -4.09
C THR A 233 -9.37 5.92 -4.49
N TYR A 234 -8.64 4.87 -4.89
CA TYR A 234 -7.28 5.00 -5.40
C TYR A 234 -7.21 6.00 -6.58
N LEU A 235 -8.08 5.84 -7.56
CA LEU A 235 -8.13 6.71 -8.74
C LEU A 235 -8.50 8.15 -8.37
N SER A 236 -9.44 8.36 -7.44
CA SER A 236 -9.79 9.70 -6.97
C SER A 236 -8.64 10.36 -6.18
N SER A 237 -7.84 9.58 -5.46
CA SER A 237 -6.63 10.07 -4.79
C SER A 237 -5.58 10.55 -5.81
N LEU A 238 -5.37 9.79 -6.89
CA LEU A 238 -4.45 10.20 -7.97
C LEU A 238 -4.96 11.46 -8.68
N ALA A 239 -6.24 11.50 -9.04
CA ALA A 239 -6.85 12.66 -9.70
C ALA A 239 -6.76 13.92 -8.82
N GLY A 240 -7.04 13.82 -7.53
CA GLY A 240 -6.96 14.93 -6.59
C GLY A 240 -5.54 15.48 -6.44
N TRP A 241 -4.52 14.61 -6.47
CA TRP A 241 -3.13 15.05 -6.37
C TRP A 241 -2.60 15.64 -7.68
N THR A 242 -2.92 15.02 -8.83
CA THR A 242 -2.42 15.45 -10.14
C THR A 242 -3.16 16.68 -10.67
N GLY A 243 -4.38 16.95 -10.16
CA GLY A 243 -5.29 17.92 -10.74
C GLY A 243 -5.89 17.53 -12.10
N ILE A 244 -5.71 16.25 -12.49
CA ILE A 244 -6.16 15.72 -13.78
C ILE A 244 -7.43 14.89 -13.57
N PRO A 245 -8.48 15.05 -14.38
CA PRO A 245 -9.70 14.25 -14.28
C PRO A 245 -9.44 12.76 -14.45
N GLN A 246 -10.17 11.91 -13.69
CA GLN A 246 -9.98 10.45 -13.67
C GLN A 246 -10.02 9.82 -15.06
N LEU A 247 -10.98 10.26 -15.90
CA LEU A 247 -11.13 9.74 -17.26
C LEU A 247 -9.92 10.07 -18.15
N GLU A 248 -9.33 11.25 -17.96
CA GLU A 248 -8.12 11.63 -18.69
C GLU A 248 -6.90 10.85 -18.22
N LEU A 249 -6.77 10.61 -16.92
CA LEU A 249 -5.71 9.72 -16.37
C LEU A 249 -5.80 8.32 -16.98
N ILE A 250 -7.00 7.73 -17.05
CA ILE A 250 -7.22 6.41 -17.66
C ILE A 250 -6.83 6.42 -19.14
N ARG A 251 -7.29 7.42 -19.91
CA ARG A 251 -6.97 7.54 -21.33
C ARG A 251 -5.47 7.70 -21.58
N ALA A 252 -4.83 8.59 -20.84
CA ALA A 252 -3.41 8.86 -20.97
C ALA A 252 -2.55 7.64 -20.57
N ALA A 253 -2.96 6.90 -19.54
CA ALA A 253 -2.22 5.73 -19.05
C ALA A 253 -2.12 4.60 -20.07
N LYS A 254 -3.09 4.48 -21.01
CA LYS A 254 -3.07 3.49 -22.09
C LYS A 254 -1.96 3.75 -23.12
N GLU A 255 -1.57 5.02 -23.29
CA GLU A 255 -0.52 5.42 -24.21
C GLU A 255 0.81 5.64 -23.46
N ARG A 256 1.77 4.73 -23.60
CA ARG A 256 3.03 4.73 -22.82
C ARG A 256 3.81 6.05 -22.95
N THR A 257 3.93 6.61 -24.13
CA THR A 257 4.70 7.84 -24.35
C THR A 257 4.01 9.05 -23.73
N ARG A 258 2.71 9.20 -23.97
CA ARG A 258 1.89 10.26 -23.38
C ARG A 258 1.89 10.19 -21.85
N TRP A 259 1.77 8.98 -21.30
CA TRP A 259 1.81 8.76 -19.85
C TRP A 259 3.15 9.15 -19.24
N LYS A 260 4.27 8.76 -19.86
CA LYS A 260 5.62 9.11 -19.39
C LYS A 260 5.82 10.62 -19.32
N ILE A 261 5.39 11.36 -20.35
CA ILE A 261 5.46 12.83 -20.39
C ILE A 261 4.58 13.44 -19.31
N MET A 262 3.34 12.94 -19.15
CA MET A 262 2.41 13.42 -18.14
C MET A 262 2.96 13.23 -16.72
N VAL A 263 3.49 12.07 -16.39
CA VAL A 263 4.13 11.79 -15.08
C VAL A 263 5.30 12.71 -14.83
N ALA A 264 6.17 12.93 -15.82
CA ALA A 264 7.31 13.83 -15.70
C ALA A 264 6.84 15.27 -15.40
N ASN A 265 5.85 15.77 -16.15
CA ASN A 265 5.31 17.12 -15.97
C ASN A 265 4.64 17.33 -14.59
N VAL A 266 3.84 16.35 -14.15
CA VAL A 266 3.21 16.41 -12.83
C VAL A 266 4.26 16.39 -11.72
N CYS A 267 5.24 15.50 -11.80
CA CYS A 267 6.31 15.43 -10.81
C CYS A 267 7.16 16.71 -10.77
N SER A 268 7.42 17.33 -11.91
CA SER A 268 8.16 18.60 -11.97
C SER A 268 7.40 19.77 -11.33
N ARG A 269 6.07 19.85 -11.52
CA ARG A 269 5.23 20.89 -10.89
C ARG A 269 5.19 20.81 -9.38
N HIS A 270 5.27 19.60 -8.81
CA HIS A 270 5.21 19.38 -7.37
C HIS A 270 6.59 19.26 -6.72
N GLY A 271 7.67 19.23 -7.49
CA GLY A 271 9.05 19.13 -7.03
C GLY A 271 9.80 20.46 -6.94
N THR A 272 9.14 21.56 -7.33
CA THR A 272 9.62 22.95 -7.16
C THR A 272 8.92 23.57 -5.94
#